data_6509b2fbbbc8e05546cac8977073bc95
#
_entry.id   6509b2fbbbc8e05546cac8977073bc95
#
_cell.length_a   1.000
_cell.length_b   1.000
_cell.length_c   1.000
_cell.angle_alpha   90.00
_cell.angle_beta   90.00
_cell.angle_gamma   90.00
#
_symmetry.space_group_name_H-M   'P 1'
#
loop_
_entity.id
_entity.type
_entity.pdbx_description
1 polymer ?
#
loop_
_entity_poly.entity_id
_entity_poly.type
_entity_poly.pdbx_seq_one_letter_code
_entity_poly.pdbx_strand_id
1 'polypeptide(L)'
;MSDEKILVVDDEKAIRTAIRLAFKKENMTVIEAEDGDEALQILRSEHFHLVILDVMMKRVGGYQVLQTMRGKGDSTPVMMLSGKSDEMDQVLGLGFGADSYLTKPFHNSVLIQTAKALIRRSEIYNRLAPNEIRQGPFSVDTLRMTCLKNENELALTGRELTLFRFFMEHPGQVFTKEQLYNQVWGDSVVDDNTIIVYVRRIRAKIEDDPKNPQYLKTVRGIGYLFEVPGV
;
A
#
# COMPACT_ATOMS: atom_id res chain seq x y z
N MET A 1 -17.84 -7.44 16.81
CA MET A 1 -16.48 -6.89 17.04
C MET A 1 -15.60 -7.55 16.00
N SER A 2 -15.04 -6.81 15.08
CA SER A 2 -14.15 -7.36 14.04
C SER A 2 -12.89 -7.87 14.72
N ASP A 3 -12.61 -9.17 14.55
CA ASP A 3 -11.39 -9.81 15.07
C ASP A 3 -10.25 -9.45 14.07
N GLU A 4 -9.69 -8.25 14.24
CA GLU A 4 -8.63 -7.74 13.37
C GLU A 4 -7.38 -8.62 13.52
N LYS A 5 -6.93 -9.19 12.40
CA LYS A 5 -5.84 -10.15 12.34
C LYS A 5 -4.59 -9.50 11.75
N ILE A 6 -3.49 -9.55 12.49
CA ILE A 6 -2.22 -8.93 12.13
C ILE A 6 -1.14 -10.00 11.98
N LEU A 7 -0.38 -9.96 10.90
CA LEU A 7 0.84 -10.76 10.76
C LEU A 7 2.04 -9.92 11.21
N VAL A 8 2.85 -10.46 12.10
CA VAL A 8 4.10 -9.83 12.57
C VAL A 8 5.26 -10.69 12.15
N VAL A 9 6.16 -10.12 11.38
CA VAL A 9 7.33 -10.81 10.80
C VAL A 9 8.60 -10.11 11.25
N ASP A 10 9.41 -10.78 12.05
CA ASP A 10 10.67 -10.25 12.60
C ASP A 10 11.52 -11.44 13.08
N ASP A 11 12.82 -11.47 12.84
CA ASP A 11 13.66 -12.59 13.30
C ASP A 11 13.94 -12.54 14.81
N GLU A 12 13.72 -11.38 15.47
CA GLU A 12 13.87 -11.20 16.91
C GLU A 12 12.60 -11.59 17.68
N LYS A 13 12.62 -12.76 18.32
CA LYS A 13 11.50 -13.24 19.15
C LYS A 13 11.01 -12.23 20.21
N ALA A 14 11.93 -11.45 20.78
CA ALA A 14 11.59 -10.44 21.79
C ALA A 14 10.69 -9.34 21.20
N ILE A 15 10.97 -8.89 19.96
CA ILE A 15 10.19 -7.89 19.26
C ILE A 15 8.80 -8.46 18.92
N ARG A 16 8.71 -9.66 18.32
CA ARG A 16 7.44 -10.31 18.03
C ARG A 16 6.57 -10.44 19.28
N THR A 17 7.16 -10.90 20.39
CA THR A 17 6.44 -11.04 21.66
C THR A 17 5.95 -9.70 22.20
N ALA A 18 6.76 -8.64 22.13
CA ALA A 18 6.38 -7.31 22.60
C ALA A 18 5.20 -6.76 21.77
N ILE A 19 5.27 -6.89 20.45
CA ILE A 19 4.21 -6.46 19.52
C ILE A 19 2.93 -7.26 19.80
N ARG A 20 3.00 -8.59 19.90
CA ARG A 20 1.85 -9.45 20.20
C ARG A 20 1.17 -9.06 21.51
N LEU A 21 1.94 -8.80 22.57
CA LEU A 21 1.40 -8.38 23.87
C LEU A 21 0.73 -7.00 23.80
N ALA A 22 1.28 -6.09 23.00
CA ALA A 22 0.72 -4.76 22.79
C ALA A 22 -0.66 -4.85 22.09
N PHE A 23 -0.76 -5.59 20.99
CA PHE A 23 -2.01 -5.75 20.23
C PHE A 23 -3.06 -6.62 20.94
N LYS A 24 -2.64 -7.58 21.75
CA LYS A 24 -3.56 -8.37 22.57
C LYS A 24 -4.40 -7.49 23.51
N LYS A 25 -3.83 -6.40 24.05
CA LYS A 25 -4.55 -5.42 24.90
C LYS A 25 -5.62 -4.65 24.11
N GLU A 26 -5.49 -4.60 22.78
CA GLU A 26 -6.42 -3.93 21.88
C GLU A 26 -7.45 -4.91 21.25
N ASN A 27 -7.52 -6.15 21.75
CA ASN A 27 -8.38 -7.22 21.24
C ASN A 27 -8.11 -7.59 19.76
N MET A 28 -6.87 -7.46 19.30
CA MET A 28 -6.42 -7.86 17.98
C MET A 28 -5.70 -9.20 18.04
N THR A 29 -5.93 -10.05 17.04
CA THR A 29 -5.24 -11.34 16.90
C THR A 29 -3.93 -11.17 16.16
N VAL A 30 -2.84 -11.67 16.74
CA VAL A 30 -1.50 -11.60 16.13
C VAL A 30 -1.02 -13.01 15.79
N ILE A 31 -0.67 -13.20 14.51
CA ILE A 31 0.10 -14.36 14.02
C ILE A 31 1.56 -13.90 13.87
N GLU A 32 2.49 -14.74 14.28
CA GLU A 32 3.91 -14.45 14.24
C GLU A 32 4.59 -15.29 13.12
N ALA A 33 5.56 -14.71 12.44
CA ALA A 33 6.48 -15.41 11.57
C ALA A 33 7.93 -14.98 11.92
N GLU A 34 8.87 -15.91 11.88
CA GLU A 34 10.27 -15.65 12.28
C GLU A 34 11.17 -15.27 11.10
N ASP A 35 10.71 -15.49 9.87
CA ASP A 35 11.40 -15.07 8.67
C ASP A 35 10.43 -14.84 7.50
N GLY A 36 10.97 -14.34 6.38
CA GLY A 36 10.17 -14.04 5.20
C GLY A 36 9.60 -15.27 4.50
N ASP A 37 10.25 -16.44 4.58
CA ASP A 37 9.75 -17.67 3.98
C ASP A 37 8.50 -18.16 4.69
N GLU A 38 8.51 -18.16 6.03
CA GLU A 38 7.35 -18.50 6.86
C GLU A 38 6.22 -17.50 6.62
N ALA A 39 6.53 -16.20 6.58
CA ALA A 39 5.56 -15.16 6.29
C ALA A 39 4.86 -15.38 4.95
N LEU A 40 5.60 -15.70 3.89
CA LEU A 40 5.04 -15.97 2.57
C LEU A 40 4.21 -17.26 2.51
N GLN A 41 4.49 -18.26 3.35
CA GLN A 41 3.66 -19.46 3.47
C GLN A 41 2.33 -19.12 4.15
N ILE A 42 2.36 -18.38 5.27
CA ILE A 42 1.17 -17.95 6.01
C ILE A 42 0.27 -17.08 5.13
N LEU A 43 0.84 -16.11 4.40
CA LEU A 43 0.11 -15.21 3.49
C LEU A 43 -0.57 -15.93 2.31
N ARG A 44 -0.20 -17.18 2.00
CA ARG A 44 -0.89 -17.98 0.99
C ARG A 44 -2.20 -18.59 1.48
N SER A 45 -2.30 -18.85 2.77
CA SER A 45 -3.42 -19.60 3.37
C SER A 45 -4.36 -18.73 4.19
N GLU A 46 -3.94 -17.53 4.56
CA GLU A 46 -4.66 -16.68 5.50
C GLU A 46 -4.69 -15.22 5.05
N HIS A 47 -5.79 -14.52 5.37
CA HIS A 47 -5.94 -13.09 5.12
C HIS A 47 -5.67 -12.29 6.39
N PHE A 48 -5.02 -11.14 6.21
CA PHE A 48 -4.65 -10.23 7.29
C PHE A 48 -5.19 -8.82 7.02
N HIS A 49 -5.46 -8.09 8.10
CA HIS A 49 -5.84 -6.67 8.04
C HIS A 49 -4.61 -5.76 8.01
N LEU A 50 -3.45 -6.27 8.47
CA LEU A 50 -2.17 -5.57 8.45
C LEU A 50 -1.04 -6.59 8.50
N VAL A 51 0.05 -6.31 7.79
CA VAL A 51 1.34 -7.00 7.96
C VAL A 51 2.34 -6.01 8.54
N ILE A 52 2.98 -6.37 9.66
CA ILE A 52 4.10 -5.64 10.26
C ILE A 52 5.36 -6.42 9.94
N LEU A 53 6.31 -5.81 9.25
CA LEU A 53 7.37 -6.51 8.56
C LEU A 53 8.73 -5.85 8.83
N ASP A 54 9.63 -6.58 9.47
CA ASP A 54 11.00 -6.10 9.63
C ASP A 54 11.72 -6.02 8.29
N VAL A 55 12.43 -4.92 8.07
CA VAL A 55 13.26 -4.71 6.88
C VAL A 55 14.42 -5.71 6.84
N MET A 56 15.11 -5.86 7.98
CA MET A 56 16.37 -6.58 8.08
C MET A 56 16.19 -7.95 8.73
N MET A 57 15.85 -8.94 7.93
CA MET A 57 15.76 -10.33 8.38
C MET A 57 16.77 -11.22 7.66
N LYS A 58 17.15 -12.31 8.31
CA LYS A 58 17.96 -13.36 7.69
C LYS A 58 17.18 -14.07 6.59
N ARG A 59 17.86 -14.55 5.54
CA ARG A 59 17.28 -15.21 4.36
C ARG A 59 16.44 -14.27 3.51
N VAL A 60 15.11 -14.37 3.56
CA VAL A 60 14.19 -13.50 2.82
C VAL A 60 13.90 -12.24 3.64
N GLY A 61 14.42 -11.12 3.19
CA GLY A 61 14.24 -9.82 3.84
C GLY A 61 12.84 -9.24 3.62
N GLY A 62 12.46 -8.26 4.45
CA GLY A 62 11.14 -7.66 4.40
C GLY A 62 10.76 -7.06 3.04
N TYR A 63 11.70 -6.45 2.34
CA TYR A 63 11.44 -5.94 0.99
C TYR A 63 11.07 -7.02 -0.03
N GLN A 64 11.70 -8.20 0.08
CA GLN A 64 11.39 -9.32 -0.82
C GLN A 64 9.98 -9.88 -0.55
N VAL A 65 9.59 -9.97 0.74
CA VAL A 65 8.21 -10.33 1.13
C VAL A 65 7.23 -9.33 0.56
N LEU A 66 7.46 -8.03 0.78
CA LEU A 66 6.62 -6.93 0.27
C LEU A 66 6.48 -6.98 -1.26
N GLN A 67 7.59 -7.12 -1.99
CA GLN A 67 7.56 -7.24 -3.45
C GLN A 67 6.77 -8.47 -3.91
N THR A 68 6.91 -9.60 -3.21
CA THR A 68 6.17 -10.82 -3.53
C THR A 68 4.67 -10.65 -3.30
N MET A 69 4.25 -10.01 -2.20
CA MET A 69 2.85 -9.66 -1.94
C MET A 69 2.30 -8.76 -3.05
N ARG A 70 2.98 -7.66 -3.35
CA ARG A 70 2.54 -6.69 -4.35
C ARG A 70 2.55 -7.27 -5.77
N GLY A 71 3.52 -8.12 -6.10
CA GLY A 71 3.59 -8.84 -7.38
C GLY A 71 2.42 -9.81 -7.61
N LYS A 72 1.77 -10.26 -6.53
CA LYS A 72 0.55 -11.10 -6.58
C LYS A 72 -0.75 -10.29 -6.49
N GLY A 73 -0.67 -8.96 -6.49
CA GLY A 73 -1.84 -8.10 -6.33
C GLY A 73 -2.38 -8.00 -4.90
N ASP A 74 -1.64 -8.53 -3.91
CA ASP A 74 -2.04 -8.42 -2.51
C ASP A 74 -1.91 -6.97 -2.04
N SER A 75 -3.05 -6.36 -1.72
CA SER A 75 -3.20 -4.97 -1.28
C SER A 75 -3.23 -4.80 0.25
N THR A 76 -3.06 -5.89 1.01
CA THR A 76 -3.00 -5.84 2.48
C THR A 76 -2.04 -4.74 2.94
N PRO A 77 -2.45 -3.83 3.83
CA PRO A 77 -1.57 -2.80 4.35
C PRO A 77 -0.30 -3.39 4.96
N VAL A 78 0.85 -2.77 4.67
CA VAL A 78 2.15 -3.19 5.19
C VAL A 78 2.82 -2.05 5.92
N MET A 79 3.13 -2.26 7.21
CA MET A 79 3.99 -1.39 8.01
C MET A 79 5.38 -2.00 8.09
N MET A 80 6.38 -1.29 7.59
CA MET A 80 7.78 -1.73 7.71
C MET A 80 8.38 -1.29 9.04
N LEU A 81 9.14 -2.16 9.69
CA LEU A 81 9.98 -1.82 10.83
C LEU A 81 11.43 -1.69 10.36
N SER A 82 12.09 -0.56 10.63
CA SER A 82 13.47 -0.31 10.18
C SER A 82 14.40 0.13 11.31
N GLY A 83 15.68 -0.16 11.20
CA GLY A 83 16.73 0.40 12.08
C GLY A 83 16.99 1.89 11.79
N LYS A 84 17.67 2.57 12.72
CA LYS A 84 17.94 4.04 12.68
C LYS A 84 18.77 4.54 11.49
N SER A 85 19.42 3.67 10.71
CA SER A 85 20.44 4.04 9.74
C SER A 85 19.95 4.28 8.32
N ASP A 86 18.65 4.09 8.03
CA ASP A 86 18.20 3.88 6.66
C ASP A 86 17.14 4.88 6.19
N GLU A 87 17.47 6.20 6.19
CA GLU A 87 16.66 7.19 5.48
C GLU A 87 16.53 6.81 3.99
N MET A 88 17.58 6.24 3.41
CA MET A 88 17.55 5.74 2.03
C MET A 88 16.64 4.52 1.86
N ASP A 89 16.54 3.65 2.87
CA ASP A 89 15.65 2.49 2.85
C ASP A 89 14.19 2.89 2.99
N GLN A 90 13.86 3.98 3.70
CA GLN A 90 12.50 4.50 3.77
C GLN A 90 12.03 5.00 2.39
N VAL A 91 12.87 5.71 1.66
CA VAL A 91 12.58 6.18 0.29
C VAL A 91 12.44 5.01 -0.68
N LEU A 92 13.32 4.01 -0.60
CA LEU A 92 13.26 2.80 -1.42
C LEU A 92 12.01 1.97 -1.10
N GLY A 93 11.68 1.81 0.16
CA GLY A 93 10.59 0.93 0.56
C GLY A 93 9.20 1.48 0.28
N LEU A 94 8.97 2.79 0.36
CA LEU A 94 7.74 3.41 -0.14
C LEU A 94 7.65 3.22 -1.66
N GLY A 95 8.78 3.27 -2.36
CA GLY A 95 8.89 2.88 -3.76
C GLY A 95 8.49 1.43 -4.03
N PHE A 96 8.61 0.52 -3.06
CA PHE A 96 8.19 -0.89 -3.17
C PHE A 96 6.73 -1.16 -2.74
N GLY A 97 5.99 -0.14 -2.30
CA GLY A 97 4.57 -0.26 -1.98
C GLY A 97 4.25 -0.54 -0.50
N ALA A 98 5.16 -0.18 0.42
CA ALA A 98 4.84 -0.12 1.84
C ALA A 98 3.86 1.01 2.15
N ASP A 99 3.03 0.82 3.17
CA ASP A 99 1.99 1.79 3.55
C ASP A 99 2.44 2.70 4.68
N SER A 100 3.39 2.27 5.49
CA SER A 100 4.01 3.04 6.57
C SER A 100 5.37 2.47 6.96
N TYR A 101 6.17 3.31 7.62
CA TYR A 101 7.45 2.96 8.23
C TYR A 101 7.44 3.35 9.70
N LEU A 102 8.05 2.49 10.53
CA LEU A 102 8.26 2.76 11.94
C LEU A 102 9.70 2.41 12.31
N THR A 103 10.45 3.40 12.80
CA THR A 103 11.86 3.22 13.15
C THR A 103 12.02 2.55 14.51
N LYS A 104 12.87 1.53 14.59
CA LYS A 104 13.30 0.89 15.84
C LYS A 104 14.36 1.77 16.54
N PRO A 105 14.29 1.98 17.88
CA PRO A 105 13.25 1.52 18.80
C PRO A 105 11.98 2.40 18.70
N PHE A 106 10.81 1.80 18.83
CA PHE A 106 9.52 2.47 18.75
C PHE A 106 8.73 2.38 20.07
N HIS A 107 7.82 3.31 20.27
CA HIS A 107 6.85 3.25 21.36
C HIS A 107 5.62 2.44 20.95
N ASN A 108 5.13 1.57 21.83
CA ASN A 108 3.95 0.74 21.57
C ASN A 108 2.71 1.57 21.21
N SER A 109 2.55 2.76 21.78
CA SER A 109 1.45 3.66 21.46
C SER A 109 1.49 4.13 20.00
N VAL A 110 2.67 4.47 19.49
CA VAL A 110 2.86 4.87 18.08
C VAL A 110 2.56 3.70 17.15
N LEU A 111 3.12 2.52 17.45
CA LEU A 111 2.87 1.29 16.71
C LEU A 111 1.37 1.00 16.58
N ILE A 112 0.65 0.99 17.72
CA ILE A 112 -0.79 0.70 17.77
C ILE A 112 -1.60 1.75 17.00
N GLN A 113 -1.33 3.04 17.20
CA GLN A 113 -2.08 4.11 16.52
C GLN A 113 -1.86 4.08 15.00
N THR A 114 -0.62 3.85 14.56
CA THR A 114 -0.31 3.71 13.13
C THR A 114 -1.01 2.48 12.54
N ALA A 115 -0.98 1.33 13.23
CA ALA A 115 -1.67 0.12 12.81
C ALA A 115 -3.19 0.34 12.66
N LYS A 116 -3.83 0.92 13.68
CA LYS A 116 -5.27 1.26 13.63
C LYS A 116 -5.60 2.23 12.51
N ALA A 117 -4.75 3.21 12.27
CA ALA A 117 -4.94 4.15 11.16
C ALA A 117 -4.87 3.45 9.80
N LEU A 118 -3.92 2.53 9.60
CA LEU A 118 -3.78 1.75 8.37
C LEU A 118 -4.98 0.83 8.14
N ILE A 119 -5.38 0.06 9.16
CA ILE A 119 -6.54 -0.85 9.11
C ILE A 119 -7.81 -0.06 8.80
N ARG A 120 -8.09 0.99 9.60
CA ARG A 120 -9.27 1.83 9.40
C ARG A 120 -9.32 2.46 8.00
N ARG A 121 -8.19 2.94 7.49
CA ARG A 121 -8.11 3.50 6.14
C ARG A 121 -8.48 2.45 5.09
N SER A 122 -7.93 1.25 5.18
CA SER A 122 -8.28 0.12 4.32
C SER A 122 -9.77 -0.23 4.40
N GLU A 123 -10.35 -0.28 5.60
CA GLU A 123 -11.76 -0.58 5.79
C GLU A 123 -12.71 0.52 5.28
N ILE A 124 -12.37 1.80 5.50
CA ILE A 124 -13.18 2.93 5.02
C ILE A 124 -13.19 2.93 3.50
N TYR A 125 -12.04 2.72 2.86
CA TYR A 125 -11.98 2.57 1.41
C TYR A 125 -12.85 1.43 0.91
N ASN A 126 -12.92 0.31 1.64
CA ASN A 126 -13.75 -0.83 1.27
C ASN A 126 -15.26 -0.63 1.52
N ARG A 127 -15.66 0.22 2.47
CA ARG A 127 -17.08 0.41 2.85
C ARG A 127 -17.80 1.55 2.14
N LEU A 128 -17.10 2.61 1.75
CA LEU A 128 -17.73 3.86 1.25
C LEU A 128 -17.74 4.00 -0.26
N ALA A 129 -17.04 3.14 -0.99
CA ALA A 129 -17.03 3.21 -2.44
C ALA A 129 -18.10 2.30 -3.09
N PRO A 130 -18.65 2.67 -4.24
CA PRO A 130 -19.41 1.73 -5.06
C PRO A 130 -18.56 0.48 -5.29
N ASN A 131 -19.20 -0.70 -5.28
CA ASN A 131 -18.52 -1.99 -5.45
C ASN A 131 -17.69 -2.06 -6.73
N GLU A 132 -18.01 -1.20 -7.69
CA GLU A 132 -17.32 -1.09 -8.96
C GLU A 132 -17.30 0.38 -9.44
N ILE A 133 -16.12 0.86 -9.81
CA ILE A 133 -15.93 2.17 -10.46
C ILE A 133 -15.56 1.89 -11.90
N ARG A 134 -16.32 2.42 -12.86
CA ARG A 134 -16.05 2.27 -14.29
C ARG A 134 -15.74 3.61 -14.94
N GLN A 135 -14.65 3.67 -15.69
CA GLN A 135 -14.23 4.84 -16.47
C GLN A 135 -13.60 4.38 -17.79
N GLY A 136 -14.34 4.52 -18.89
CA GLY A 136 -13.90 4.06 -20.19
C GLY A 136 -13.55 2.56 -20.21
N PRO A 137 -12.33 2.17 -20.58
CA PRO A 137 -11.92 0.77 -20.62
C PRO A 137 -11.58 0.19 -19.24
N PHE A 138 -11.57 1.03 -18.19
CA PHE A 138 -11.14 0.62 -16.85
C PHE A 138 -12.32 0.32 -15.93
N SER A 139 -12.18 -0.73 -15.13
CA SER A 139 -13.04 -0.98 -13.98
C SER A 139 -12.20 -1.35 -12.75
N VAL A 140 -12.59 -0.84 -11.60
CA VAL A 140 -11.98 -1.15 -10.30
C VAL A 140 -13.05 -1.77 -9.41
N ASP A 141 -12.83 -3.04 -9.04
CA ASP A 141 -13.60 -3.69 -7.97
C ASP A 141 -12.99 -3.26 -6.63
N THR A 142 -13.76 -2.49 -5.87
CA THR A 142 -13.30 -1.90 -4.61
C THR A 142 -13.33 -2.88 -3.44
N LEU A 143 -14.07 -3.99 -3.57
CA LEU A 143 -14.11 -5.05 -2.56
C LEU A 143 -12.96 -6.04 -2.74
N ARG A 144 -12.69 -6.43 -3.99
CA ARG A 144 -11.61 -7.36 -4.32
C ARG A 144 -10.26 -6.65 -4.47
N MET A 145 -10.28 -5.31 -4.52
CA MET A 145 -9.09 -4.49 -4.78
C MET A 145 -8.37 -4.92 -6.07
N THR A 146 -9.15 -5.15 -7.13
CA THR A 146 -8.67 -5.49 -8.46
C THR A 146 -9.00 -4.40 -9.46
N CYS A 147 -8.18 -4.25 -10.48
CA CYS A 147 -8.39 -3.32 -11.58
C CYS A 147 -8.31 -4.06 -12.91
N LEU A 148 -9.26 -3.78 -13.80
CA LEU A 148 -9.28 -4.35 -15.15
C LEU A 148 -9.14 -3.23 -16.18
N LYS A 149 -8.49 -3.53 -17.33
CA LYS A 149 -8.55 -2.76 -18.57
C LYS A 149 -9.09 -3.68 -19.66
N ASN A 150 -10.24 -3.35 -20.26
CA ASN A 150 -10.91 -4.20 -21.26
C ASN A 150 -11.06 -5.66 -20.77
N GLU A 151 -11.55 -5.84 -19.53
CA GLU A 151 -11.76 -7.14 -18.87
C GLU A 151 -10.48 -7.92 -18.52
N ASN A 152 -9.29 -7.41 -18.85
CA ASN A 152 -8.01 -8.00 -18.48
C ASN A 152 -7.49 -7.38 -17.17
N GLU A 153 -7.07 -8.22 -16.24
CA GLU A 153 -6.58 -7.75 -14.94
C GLU A 153 -5.25 -7.00 -15.09
N LEU A 154 -5.20 -5.82 -14.47
CA LEU A 154 -4.00 -5.01 -14.36
C LEU A 154 -3.31 -5.30 -13.03
N ALA A 155 -2.06 -5.74 -13.08
CA ALA A 155 -1.23 -6.02 -11.90
C ALA A 155 -0.78 -4.71 -11.22
N LEU A 156 -1.72 -3.92 -10.69
CA LEU A 156 -1.42 -2.74 -9.87
C LEU A 156 -1.07 -3.16 -8.45
N THR A 157 -0.02 -2.56 -7.88
CA THR A 157 0.28 -2.73 -6.44
C THR A 157 -0.73 -1.96 -5.61
N GLY A 158 -0.86 -2.26 -4.32
CA GLY A 158 -1.87 -1.62 -3.46
C GLY A 158 -1.88 -0.10 -3.53
N ARG A 159 -0.69 0.55 -3.51
CA ARG A 159 -0.59 2.02 -3.62
C ARG A 159 -0.87 2.54 -5.04
N GLU A 160 -0.44 1.82 -6.05
CA GLU A 160 -0.78 2.17 -7.44
C GLU A 160 -2.28 2.09 -7.66
N LEU A 161 -2.94 1.05 -7.14
CA LEU A 161 -4.38 0.89 -7.22
C LEU A 161 -5.11 1.99 -6.45
N THR A 162 -4.67 2.31 -5.23
CA THR A 162 -5.26 3.40 -4.44
C THR A 162 -5.18 4.74 -5.16
N LEU A 163 -4.01 5.07 -5.72
CA LEU A 163 -3.81 6.31 -6.47
C LEU A 163 -4.62 6.31 -7.78
N PHE A 164 -4.63 5.19 -8.51
CA PHE A 164 -5.37 5.09 -9.76
C PHE A 164 -6.89 5.15 -9.52
N ARG A 165 -7.38 4.45 -8.50
CA ARG A 165 -8.77 4.54 -8.06
C ARG A 165 -9.18 5.97 -7.73
N PHE A 166 -8.36 6.69 -6.95
CA PHE A 166 -8.63 8.10 -6.63
C PHE A 166 -8.80 8.94 -7.89
N PHE A 167 -7.96 8.75 -8.89
CA PHE A 167 -8.11 9.41 -10.19
C PHE A 167 -9.40 9.01 -10.92
N MET A 168 -9.78 7.73 -10.89
CA MET A 168 -11.01 7.25 -11.51
C MET A 168 -12.29 7.75 -10.82
N GLU A 169 -12.21 8.04 -9.52
CA GLU A 169 -13.29 8.68 -8.75
C GLU A 169 -13.46 10.17 -9.09
N HIS A 170 -12.42 10.80 -9.68
CA HIS A 170 -12.39 12.23 -9.98
C HIS A 170 -11.93 12.51 -11.43
N PRO A 171 -12.64 11.96 -12.44
CA PRO A 171 -12.24 12.13 -13.83
C PRO A 171 -12.29 13.61 -14.26
N GLY A 172 -11.32 14.05 -15.05
CA GLY A 172 -11.22 15.43 -15.53
C GLY A 172 -10.72 16.44 -14.50
N GLN A 173 -10.53 16.05 -13.25
CA GLN A 173 -10.04 16.95 -12.21
C GLN A 173 -8.50 16.91 -12.14
N VAL A 174 -7.90 18.10 -12.06
CA VAL A 174 -6.44 18.25 -11.89
C VAL A 174 -6.10 18.28 -10.40
N PHE A 175 -5.10 17.48 -10.00
CA PHE A 175 -4.58 17.41 -8.64
C PHE A 175 -3.10 17.74 -8.61
N THR A 176 -2.70 18.59 -7.65
CA THR A 176 -1.29 18.83 -7.37
C THR A 176 -0.64 17.60 -6.74
N LYS A 177 0.69 17.51 -6.78
CA LYS A 177 1.43 16.43 -6.10
C LYS A 177 1.11 16.38 -4.61
N GLU A 178 1.03 17.53 -3.96
CA GLU A 178 0.72 17.67 -2.55
C GLU A 178 -0.70 17.17 -2.23
N GLN A 179 -1.70 17.52 -3.04
CA GLN A 179 -3.07 17.01 -2.89
C GLN A 179 -3.11 15.49 -3.04
N LEU A 180 -2.48 14.94 -4.09
CA LEU A 180 -2.41 13.49 -4.29
C LEU A 180 -1.70 12.79 -3.13
N TYR A 181 -0.65 13.41 -2.63
CA TYR A 181 0.08 12.90 -1.50
C TYR A 181 -0.80 12.83 -0.24
N ASN A 182 -1.42 13.93 0.14
CA ASN A 182 -2.27 14.01 1.33
C ASN A 182 -3.47 13.06 1.25
N GLN A 183 -4.06 12.88 0.05
CA GLN A 183 -5.21 11.98 -0.14
C GLN A 183 -4.83 10.49 -0.08
N VAL A 184 -3.69 10.10 -0.63
CA VAL A 184 -3.32 8.69 -0.77
C VAL A 184 -2.40 8.23 0.36
N TRP A 185 -1.51 9.09 0.87
CA TRP A 185 -0.52 8.76 1.91
C TRP A 185 -0.83 9.40 3.28
N GLY A 186 -1.64 10.46 3.35
CA GLY A 186 -1.95 11.19 4.59
C GLY A 186 -0.72 11.92 5.14
N ASP A 187 -0.65 12.07 6.47
CA ASP A 187 0.39 12.86 7.15
C ASP A 187 1.78 12.18 7.23
N SER A 188 2.03 11.14 6.44
CA SER A 188 3.34 10.49 6.39
C SER A 188 4.32 11.43 5.68
N VAL A 189 5.48 11.71 6.29
CA VAL A 189 6.53 12.54 5.68
C VAL A 189 7.21 11.73 4.56
N VAL A 190 6.99 12.11 3.31
CA VAL A 190 7.65 11.50 2.15
C VAL A 190 8.01 12.54 1.11
N ASP A 191 9.08 12.28 0.34
CA ASP A 191 9.66 13.13 -0.68
C ASP A 191 8.68 13.43 -1.84
N ASP A 192 8.75 14.66 -2.36
CA ASP A 192 8.03 15.17 -3.55
C ASP A 192 8.14 14.28 -4.79
N ASN A 193 9.17 13.43 -4.88
CA ASN A 193 9.40 12.51 -5.99
C ASN A 193 8.51 11.27 -5.97
N THR A 194 7.89 10.94 -4.83
CA THR A 194 7.08 9.73 -4.68
C THR A 194 5.93 9.68 -5.70
N ILE A 195 5.16 10.74 -5.84
CA ILE A 195 4.03 10.80 -6.78
C ILE A 195 4.49 10.59 -8.23
N ILE A 196 5.63 11.16 -8.61
CA ILE A 196 6.20 11.01 -9.96
C ILE A 196 6.47 9.54 -10.27
N VAL A 197 7.06 8.81 -9.31
CA VAL A 197 7.37 7.38 -9.46
C VAL A 197 6.10 6.56 -9.62
N TYR A 198 5.07 6.80 -8.79
CA TYR A 198 3.81 6.08 -8.87
C TYR A 198 3.04 6.38 -10.16
N VAL A 199 2.97 7.64 -10.57
CA VAL A 199 2.36 8.02 -11.86
C VAL A 199 3.06 7.31 -13.02
N ARG A 200 4.40 7.27 -13.02
CA ARG A 200 5.17 6.56 -14.07
C ARG A 200 4.87 5.06 -14.08
N ARG A 201 4.75 4.42 -12.91
CA ARG A 201 4.43 2.98 -12.79
C ARG A 201 3.00 2.68 -13.23
N ILE A 202 2.05 3.51 -12.84
CA ILE A 202 0.66 3.38 -13.27
C ILE A 202 0.60 3.49 -14.79
N ARG A 203 1.21 4.53 -15.39
CA ARG A 203 1.26 4.70 -16.85
C ARG A 203 1.82 3.47 -17.56
N ALA A 204 2.89 2.88 -17.04
CA ALA A 204 3.49 1.67 -17.61
C ALA A 204 2.51 0.48 -17.68
N LYS A 205 1.41 0.51 -16.93
CA LYS A 205 0.42 -0.58 -16.84
C LYS A 205 -0.90 -0.24 -17.53
N ILE A 206 -1.29 1.04 -17.53
CA ILE A 206 -2.59 1.46 -18.08
C ILE A 206 -2.52 2.04 -19.48
N GLU A 207 -1.39 2.64 -19.88
CA GLU A 207 -1.22 3.28 -21.18
C GLU A 207 -0.63 2.30 -22.20
N ASP A 208 -1.04 2.46 -23.45
CA ASP A 208 -0.43 1.71 -24.56
C ASP A 208 0.96 2.31 -24.91
N ASP A 209 1.12 3.63 -24.78
CA ASP A 209 2.42 4.32 -24.79
C ASP A 209 2.59 5.20 -23.56
N PRO A 210 3.35 4.75 -22.54
CA PRO A 210 3.57 5.51 -21.31
C PRO A 210 4.25 6.88 -21.50
N LYS A 211 4.92 7.12 -22.65
CA LYS A 211 5.55 8.40 -22.97
C LYS A 211 4.55 9.42 -23.52
N ASN A 212 3.48 8.93 -24.14
CA ASN A 212 2.38 9.73 -24.68
C ASN A 212 1.05 9.32 -24.04
N PRO A 213 0.86 9.56 -22.73
CA PRO A 213 -0.26 9.05 -21.97
C PRO A 213 -1.59 9.63 -22.44
N GLN A 214 -2.57 8.76 -22.68
CA GLN A 214 -3.91 9.12 -23.13
C GLN A 214 -4.87 9.32 -21.94
N TYR A 215 -4.68 8.58 -20.86
CA TYR A 215 -5.57 8.56 -19.71
C TYR A 215 -5.02 9.37 -18.54
N LEU A 216 -3.83 9.06 -18.05
CA LEU A 216 -3.23 9.73 -16.89
C LEU A 216 -2.26 10.83 -17.37
N LYS A 217 -2.78 12.04 -17.53
CA LYS A 217 -2.05 13.17 -18.15
C LYS A 217 -1.27 14.00 -17.13
N THR A 218 -0.22 14.67 -17.61
CA THR A 218 0.51 15.69 -16.84
C THR A 218 0.04 17.07 -17.26
N VAL A 219 -0.43 17.86 -16.30
CA VAL A 219 -0.67 19.29 -16.47
C VAL A 219 0.58 20.03 -16.01
N ARG A 220 1.37 20.53 -16.99
CA ARG A 220 2.67 21.15 -16.73
C ARG A 220 2.57 22.29 -15.70
N GLY A 221 3.44 22.26 -14.70
CA GLY A 221 3.47 23.27 -13.63
C GLY A 221 2.37 23.12 -12.57
N ILE A 222 1.40 22.20 -12.73
CA ILE A 222 0.28 22.03 -11.80
C ILE A 222 0.30 20.62 -11.18
N GLY A 223 0.16 19.55 -11.98
CA GLY A 223 0.05 18.20 -11.44
C GLY A 223 -0.43 17.18 -12.47
N TYR A 224 -1.40 16.36 -12.08
CA TYR A 224 -1.89 15.25 -12.90
C TYR A 224 -3.42 15.23 -12.93
N LEU A 225 -3.96 14.68 -14.01
CA LEU A 225 -5.38 14.40 -14.16
C LEU A 225 -5.57 13.05 -14.85
N PHE A 226 -6.71 12.43 -14.59
CA PHE A 226 -7.17 11.27 -15.34
C PHE A 226 -8.38 11.67 -16.18
N GLU A 227 -8.37 11.31 -17.45
CA GLU A 227 -9.52 11.49 -18.34
C GLU A 227 -9.62 10.33 -19.31
N VAL A 228 -10.82 10.08 -19.80
CA VAL A 228 -11.07 9.09 -20.85
C VAL A 228 -11.24 9.82 -22.18
N PRO A 229 -10.43 9.53 -23.21
CA PRO A 229 -10.59 10.15 -24.52
C PRO A 229 -11.97 9.87 -25.11
N GLY A 230 -12.69 10.92 -25.52
CA GLY A 230 -13.96 10.79 -26.24
C GLY A 230 -15.22 10.71 -25.37
N VAL A 231 -15.09 10.97 -24.08
CA VAL A 231 -16.25 11.16 -23.16
C VAL A 231 -16.43 12.62 -22.84
#